data_7db515765894da055fe9b4b0951247dc
#
_entry.id   7db515765894da055fe9b4b0951247dc
#
_cell.length_a   1.000
_cell.length_b   1.000
_cell.length_c   1.000
_cell.angle_alpha   90.00
_cell.angle_beta   90.00
_cell.angle_gamma   90.00
#
_symmetry.space_group_name_H-M   'P 1'
#
loop_
_entity.id
_entity.type
_entity.pdbx_description
1 polymer ?
#
loop_
_entity_poly.entity_id
_entity_poly.type
_entity_poly.pdbx_seq_one_letter_code
_entity_poly.pdbx_strand_id
1 'polypeptide(L)'
;MNIAVVSFYLPPIDRIGSGVQTHYLANAYVRAGHTVTMLSPYATADADALYTPVKIPCGTKNRTLQFALNLRKFDFSNFDLVHAGMDDWALLGVKKPFHIRTFHGSCFAEAMVAGNLKSFIRMSWLGLTEWFSCAIANKTVAVSQNTLKFIPFCRDVIWNGVDKSIFFPSMTKSDKPSILFVGTLDSRKRGRLLLEVFQKQVQTKFPEAELWIVRETNDPNIPGVKIFGSVTNEHLAELYRKAWVFCLPSSYEGFGVPYIEAMASGTAVVSTPNLGALEVTENGKYGRVVVDAELGSSICELLLNEDRRSDLVTMGLARTRTLDWDNLVKQYIAMVPECNL
;
A
#
# COMPACT_ATOMS: atom_id res chain seq x y z
N MET A 1 7.25 24.80 -5.35
CA MET A 1 7.14 24.18 -6.69
C MET A 1 5.69 23.91 -7.04
N ASN A 2 5.38 23.96 -8.33
CA ASN A 2 4.13 23.45 -8.89
C ASN A 2 4.35 22.01 -9.35
N ILE A 3 3.67 21.06 -8.73
CA ILE A 3 3.90 19.63 -8.95
C ILE A 3 2.67 19.00 -9.62
N ALA A 4 2.86 18.35 -10.76
CA ALA A 4 1.87 17.48 -11.37
C ALA A 4 2.08 16.05 -10.87
N VAL A 5 1.13 15.51 -10.11
CA VAL A 5 1.13 14.09 -9.68
C VAL A 5 0.22 13.30 -10.58
N VAL A 6 0.69 12.18 -11.13
CA VAL A 6 -0.06 11.33 -12.05
C VAL A 6 -0.43 10.02 -11.38
N SER A 7 -1.73 9.72 -11.30
CA SER A 7 -2.24 8.46 -10.77
C SER A 7 -3.50 8.00 -11.51
N PHE A 8 -3.50 6.76 -11.98
CA PHE A 8 -4.70 6.18 -12.58
C PHE A 8 -5.76 5.83 -11.53
N TYR A 9 -5.34 5.33 -10.37
CA TYR A 9 -6.23 5.05 -9.24
C TYR A 9 -6.21 6.21 -8.26
N LEU A 10 -7.39 6.59 -7.76
CA LEU A 10 -7.53 7.68 -6.80
C LEU A 10 -8.72 7.43 -5.85
N PRO A 11 -8.51 7.53 -4.52
CA PRO A 11 -9.62 7.58 -3.58
C PRO A 11 -10.55 8.78 -3.85
N PRO A 12 -11.84 8.70 -3.52
CA PRO A 12 -12.53 7.58 -2.89
C PRO A 12 -13.01 6.49 -3.86
N ILE A 13 -12.91 6.72 -5.18
CA ILE A 13 -13.48 5.84 -6.21
C ILE A 13 -12.71 4.52 -6.30
N ASP A 14 -11.38 4.60 -6.36
CA ASP A 14 -10.50 3.44 -6.41
C ASP A 14 -9.55 3.42 -5.21
N ARG A 15 -9.84 2.62 -4.19
CA ARG A 15 -8.99 2.46 -3.00
C ARG A 15 -7.97 1.32 -3.18
N ILE A 16 -7.28 1.32 -4.32
CA ILE A 16 -6.14 0.41 -4.57
C ILE A 16 -4.90 0.99 -3.88
N GLY A 17 -4.08 0.13 -3.30
CA GLY A 17 -2.95 0.53 -2.45
C GLY A 17 -2.01 1.55 -3.09
N SER A 18 -1.67 1.40 -4.37
CA SER A 18 -0.83 2.37 -5.11
C SER A 18 -1.49 3.75 -5.22
N GLY A 19 -2.79 3.82 -5.50
CA GLY A 19 -3.54 5.08 -5.58
C GLY A 19 -3.63 5.77 -4.21
N VAL A 20 -3.87 5.01 -3.14
CA VAL A 20 -3.88 5.51 -1.76
C VAL A 20 -2.51 6.08 -1.37
N GLN A 21 -1.42 5.38 -1.71
CA GLN A 21 -0.06 5.86 -1.42
C GLN A 21 0.29 7.11 -2.23
N THR A 22 -0.15 7.20 -3.48
CA THR A 22 0.05 8.41 -4.30
C THR A 22 -0.77 9.60 -3.75
N HIS A 23 -1.97 9.35 -3.20
CA HIS A 23 -2.77 10.35 -2.52
C HIS A 23 -2.06 10.91 -1.27
N TYR A 24 -1.53 10.05 -0.40
CA TYR A 24 -0.78 10.50 0.78
C TYR A 24 0.50 11.24 0.42
N LEU A 25 1.22 10.79 -0.61
CA LEU A 25 2.39 11.51 -1.12
C LEU A 25 2.01 12.92 -1.63
N ALA A 26 0.91 13.04 -2.37
CA ALA A 26 0.43 14.34 -2.86
C ALA A 26 0.06 15.28 -1.71
N ASN A 27 -0.63 14.79 -0.69
CA ASN A 27 -0.92 15.55 0.52
C ASN A 27 0.36 15.99 1.25
N ALA A 28 1.37 15.11 1.33
CA ALA A 28 2.66 15.45 1.94
C ALA A 28 3.42 16.53 1.15
N TYR A 29 3.36 16.54 -0.17
CA TYR A 29 3.88 17.65 -0.97
C TYR A 29 3.19 18.97 -0.64
N VAL A 30 1.86 18.98 -0.47
CA VAL A 30 1.13 20.20 -0.08
C VAL A 30 1.54 20.65 1.32
N ARG A 31 1.63 19.74 2.29
CA ARG A 31 2.12 20.05 3.65
C ARG A 31 3.55 20.57 3.66
N ALA A 32 4.37 20.15 2.70
CA ALA A 32 5.73 20.67 2.51
C ALA A 32 5.78 22.06 1.81
N GLY A 33 4.64 22.69 1.53
CA GLY A 33 4.54 24.03 0.95
C GLY A 33 4.54 24.08 -0.58
N HIS A 34 4.25 22.98 -1.25
CA HIS A 34 4.15 22.92 -2.71
C HIS A 34 2.69 22.99 -3.20
N THR A 35 2.49 23.53 -4.40
CA THR A 35 1.19 23.47 -5.08
C THR A 35 1.09 22.18 -5.88
N VAL A 36 0.05 21.37 -5.64
CA VAL A 36 -0.08 20.05 -6.25
C VAL A 36 -1.34 19.94 -7.07
N THR A 37 -1.18 19.48 -8.32
CA THR A 37 -2.28 19.09 -9.21
C THR A 37 -2.23 17.57 -9.43
N MET A 38 -3.31 16.88 -9.07
CA MET A 38 -3.46 15.44 -9.27
C MET A 38 -4.13 15.13 -10.60
N LEU A 39 -3.41 14.55 -11.53
CA LEU A 39 -3.90 14.12 -12.84
C LEU A 39 -4.39 12.67 -12.75
N SER A 40 -5.71 12.48 -12.86
CA SER A 40 -6.35 11.16 -12.73
C SER A 40 -7.55 11.02 -13.66
N PRO A 41 -8.12 9.81 -13.84
CA PRO A 41 -9.39 9.64 -14.57
C PRO A 41 -10.60 10.31 -13.89
N TYR A 42 -10.43 10.79 -12.66
CA TYR A 42 -11.52 11.31 -11.83
C TYR A 42 -11.37 12.81 -11.59
N ALA A 43 -12.51 13.51 -11.50
CA ALA A 43 -12.56 14.93 -11.16
C ALA A 43 -12.66 15.19 -9.66
N THR A 44 -12.88 14.14 -8.88
CA THR A 44 -13.08 14.19 -7.42
C THR A 44 -11.97 13.44 -6.71
N ALA A 45 -11.59 13.93 -5.54
CA ALA A 45 -10.65 13.27 -4.63
C ALA A 45 -11.34 13.00 -3.29
N ASP A 46 -10.65 12.32 -2.38
CA ASP A 46 -11.14 12.08 -1.01
C ASP A 46 -11.30 13.42 -0.25
N ALA A 47 -12.10 13.41 0.81
CA ALA A 47 -12.42 14.63 1.57
C ALA A 47 -11.19 15.26 2.26
N ASP A 48 -10.16 14.46 2.53
CA ASP A 48 -8.89 14.89 3.11
C ASP A 48 -7.84 15.32 2.06
N ALA A 49 -8.19 15.36 0.76
CA ALA A 49 -7.27 15.79 -0.29
C ALA A 49 -6.92 17.27 -0.17
N LEU A 50 -5.65 17.56 -0.05
CA LEU A 50 -5.10 18.93 0.00
C LEU A 50 -4.72 19.48 -1.38
N TYR A 51 -4.67 18.63 -2.39
CA TYR A 51 -4.31 18.92 -3.78
C TYR A 51 -5.54 19.21 -4.66
N THR A 52 -5.31 19.80 -5.83
CA THR A 52 -6.36 20.04 -6.82
C THR A 52 -6.48 18.86 -7.79
N PRO A 53 -7.61 18.15 -7.85
CA PRO A 53 -7.82 17.09 -8.82
C PRO A 53 -8.15 17.65 -10.21
N VAL A 54 -7.49 17.11 -11.24
CA VAL A 54 -7.76 17.43 -12.65
C VAL A 54 -8.02 16.12 -13.41
N LYS A 55 -9.18 16.07 -14.07
CA LYS A 55 -9.60 14.90 -14.82
C LYS A 55 -8.88 14.78 -16.15
N ILE A 56 -8.19 13.66 -16.36
CA ILE A 56 -7.74 13.22 -17.68
C ILE A 56 -8.77 12.23 -18.24
N PRO A 57 -9.49 12.55 -19.32
CA PRO A 57 -10.56 11.70 -19.80
C PRO A 57 -10.09 10.31 -20.21
N CYS A 58 -10.84 9.29 -19.85
CA CYS A 58 -10.69 7.92 -20.38
C CYS A 58 -12.07 7.29 -20.55
N GLY A 59 -12.23 6.42 -21.56
CA GLY A 59 -13.47 5.70 -21.79
C GLY A 59 -13.63 4.49 -20.88
N THR A 60 -14.61 3.64 -21.17
CA THR A 60 -14.92 2.44 -20.37
C THR A 60 -14.06 1.23 -20.76
N LYS A 61 -13.56 1.17 -22.00
CA LYS A 61 -12.69 0.08 -22.50
C LYS A 61 -11.23 0.54 -22.57
N ASN A 62 -10.29 -0.34 -22.24
CA ASN A 62 -8.85 -0.04 -22.28
C ASN A 62 -8.48 1.26 -21.54
N ARG A 63 -9.07 1.47 -20.37
CA ARG A 63 -9.02 2.72 -19.62
C ARG A 63 -7.59 3.22 -19.36
N THR A 64 -6.67 2.34 -18.95
CA THR A 64 -5.26 2.70 -18.69
C THR A 64 -4.54 3.18 -19.94
N LEU A 65 -4.76 2.52 -21.09
CA LEU A 65 -4.21 2.93 -22.37
C LEU A 65 -4.75 4.32 -22.80
N GLN A 66 -6.08 4.52 -22.71
CA GLN A 66 -6.69 5.79 -23.05
C GLN A 66 -6.23 6.93 -22.13
N PHE A 67 -6.11 6.65 -20.84
CA PHE A 67 -5.58 7.60 -19.86
C PHE A 67 -4.17 8.03 -20.24
N ALA A 68 -3.25 7.07 -20.46
CA ALA A 68 -1.88 7.36 -20.84
C ALA A 68 -1.78 8.18 -22.15
N LEU A 69 -2.57 7.81 -23.17
CA LEU A 69 -2.60 8.55 -24.44
C LEU A 69 -3.19 9.98 -24.31
N ASN A 70 -4.20 10.17 -23.46
CA ASN A 70 -4.77 11.50 -23.24
C ASN A 70 -3.90 12.35 -22.32
N LEU A 71 -3.15 11.75 -21.41
CA LEU A 71 -2.14 12.44 -20.60
C LEU A 71 -1.08 13.14 -21.46
N ARG A 72 -0.73 12.61 -22.65
CA ARG A 72 0.17 13.27 -23.62
C ARG A 72 -0.30 14.64 -24.08
N LYS A 73 -1.61 14.90 -24.03
CA LYS A 73 -2.23 16.16 -24.49
C LYS A 73 -2.26 17.23 -23.40
N PHE A 74 -1.90 16.86 -22.18
CA PHE A 74 -1.87 17.77 -21.05
C PHE A 74 -0.66 18.71 -21.16
N ASP A 75 -0.86 19.99 -20.89
CA ASP A 75 0.20 20.98 -20.90
C ASP A 75 0.93 21.02 -19.55
N PHE A 76 2.20 20.61 -19.56
CA PHE A 76 3.06 20.60 -18.39
C PHE A 76 3.91 21.87 -18.23
N SER A 77 3.72 22.91 -19.05
CA SER A 77 4.60 24.10 -19.11
C SER A 77 4.63 24.90 -17.78
N ASN A 78 3.55 24.83 -17.00
CA ASN A 78 3.42 25.57 -15.72
C ASN A 78 3.83 24.76 -14.50
N PHE A 79 4.46 23.58 -14.71
CA PHE A 79 4.90 22.71 -13.62
C PHE A 79 6.42 22.66 -13.53
N ASP A 80 6.92 22.49 -12.32
CA ASP A 80 8.35 22.33 -12.01
C ASP A 80 8.75 20.85 -11.93
N LEU A 81 7.78 20.00 -11.55
CA LEU A 81 7.95 18.57 -11.36
C LEU A 81 6.75 17.79 -11.87
N VAL A 82 6.98 16.70 -12.58
CA VAL A 82 6.01 15.63 -12.81
C VAL A 82 6.40 14.45 -11.93
N HIS A 83 5.50 14.02 -11.03
CA HIS A 83 5.69 12.82 -10.24
C HIS A 83 4.64 11.78 -10.62
N ALA A 84 5.03 10.74 -11.34
CA ALA A 84 4.12 9.69 -11.78
C ALA A 84 4.19 8.45 -10.87
N GLY A 85 3.03 8.05 -10.34
CA GLY A 85 2.85 6.77 -9.65
C GLY A 85 2.55 5.62 -10.61
N MET A 86 1.98 5.90 -11.82
CA MET A 86 1.65 4.88 -12.83
C MET A 86 1.25 5.51 -14.17
N ASP A 87 1.21 4.68 -15.23
CA ASP A 87 0.63 4.96 -16.56
C ASP A 87 1.21 6.19 -17.29
N ASP A 88 2.45 6.55 -17.02
CA ASP A 88 3.17 7.68 -17.62
C ASP A 88 3.99 7.31 -18.88
N TRP A 89 4.06 6.03 -19.24
CA TRP A 89 4.86 5.52 -20.35
C TRP A 89 4.60 6.22 -21.69
N ALA A 90 3.40 6.77 -21.89
CA ALA A 90 3.05 7.50 -23.11
C ALA A 90 3.62 8.93 -23.15
N LEU A 91 4.28 9.43 -22.11
CA LEU A 91 4.91 10.76 -22.08
C LEU A 91 6.25 10.82 -22.84
N LEU A 92 6.62 9.77 -23.58
CA LEU A 92 7.78 9.78 -24.47
C LEU A 92 7.63 10.90 -25.51
N GLY A 93 8.67 11.76 -25.61
CA GLY A 93 8.70 12.90 -26.54
C GLY A 93 7.78 14.07 -26.16
N VAL A 94 7.08 14.01 -25.04
CA VAL A 94 6.31 15.15 -24.50
C VAL A 94 7.27 16.09 -23.77
N LYS A 95 7.19 17.40 -24.09
CA LYS A 95 7.92 18.43 -23.34
C LYS A 95 7.32 18.52 -21.92
N LYS A 96 8.13 18.24 -20.94
CA LYS A 96 7.75 18.22 -19.53
C LYS A 96 8.92 18.65 -18.65
N PRO A 97 8.67 19.11 -17.41
CA PRO A 97 9.72 19.44 -16.44
C PRO A 97 10.42 18.16 -15.95
N PHE A 98 11.21 18.29 -14.88
CA PHE A 98 11.84 17.14 -14.22
C PHE A 98 10.80 16.07 -13.88
N HIS A 99 11.09 14.81 -14.19
CA HIS A 99 10.13 13.72 -14.11
C HIS A 99 10.64 12.61 -13.19
N ILE A 100 9.90 12.36 -12.11
CA ILE A 100 10.11 11.23 -11.19
C ILE A 100 9.05 10.17 -11.47
N ARG A 101 9.47 8.91 -11.59
CA ARG A 101 8.57 7.76 -11.66
C ARG A 101 8.74 6.89 -10.42
N THR A 102 7.66 6.67 -9.66
CA THR A 102 7.63 5.74 -8.52
C THR A 102 6.90 4.44 -8.89
N PHE A 103 7.54 3.30 -8.64
CA PHE A 103 7.00 1.96 -8.86
C PHE A 103 6.50 1.38 -7.54
N HIS A 104 5.18 1.25 -7.39
CA HIS A 104 4.52 0.71 -6.19
C HIS A 104 4.49 -0.82 -6.13
N GLY A 105 5.01 -1.49 -7.11
CA GLY A 105 5.15 -2.92 -7.31
C GLY A 105 5.71 -3.17 -8.69
N SER A 106 5.67 -4.42 -9.16
CA SER A 106 6.03 -4.77 -10.53
C SER A 106 4.97 -5.65 -11.14
N CYS A 107 4.48 -5.25 -12.31
CA CYS A 107 3.56 -6.07 -13.09
C CYS A 107 4.20 -7.40 -13.53
N PHE A 108 5.52 -7.45 -13.75
CA PHE A 108 6.19 -8.73 -14.02
C PHE A 108 6.19 -9.65 -12.80
N ALA A 109 6.39 -9.14 -11.59
CA ALA A 109 6.29 -9.94 -10.37
C ALA A 109 4.86 -10.47 -10.17
N GLU A 110 3.83 -9.66 -10.45
CA GLU A 110 2.44 -10.08 -10.42
C GLU A 110 2.10 -11.11 -11.51
N ALA A 111 2.70 -10.99 -12.71
CA ALA A 111 2.55 -11.97 -13.77
C ALA A 111 3.03 -13.37 -13.33
N MET A 112 4.14 -13.46 -12.61
CA MET A 112 4.71 -14.74 -12.14
C MET A 112 3.78 -15.48 -11.17
N VAL A 113 2.88 -14.79 -10.47
CA VAL A 113 1.91 -15.37 -9.53
C VAL A 113 0.49 -15.36 -10.08
N ALA A 114 0.31 -15.06 -11.36
CA ALA A 114 -1.00 -14.98 -11.99
C ALA A 114 -1.63 -16.39 -12.11
N GLY A 115 -2.85 -16.54 -11.64
CA GLY A 115 -3.57 -17.82 -11.63
C GLY A 115 -4.11 -18.27 -13.01
N ASN A 116 -3.97 -17.46 -14.06
CA ASN A 116 -4.47 -17.79 -15.41
C ASN A 116 -3.68 -17.05 -16.51
N LEU A 117 -3.70 -17.64 -17.72
CA LEU A 117 -2.96 -17.15 -18.89
C LEU A 117 -3.33 -15.71 -19.31
N LYS A 118 -4.61 -15.35 -19.23
CA LYS A 118 -5.07 -13.99 -19.58
C LYS A 118 -4.46 -12.94 -18.66
N SER A 119 -4.45 -13.20 -17.36
CA SER A 119 -3.81 -12.31 -16.37
C SER A 119 -2.31 -12.26 -16.58
N PHE A 120 -1.66 -13.41 -16.85
CA PHE A 120 -0.22 -13.45 -17.15
C PHE A 120 0.13 -12.55 -18.35
N ILE A 121 -0.55 -12.71 -19.49
CA ILE A 121 -0.31 -11.89 -20.69
C ILE A 121 -0.54 -10.40 -20.40
N ARG A 122 -1.66 -10.08 -19.73
CA ARG A 122 -1.98 -8.69 -19.38
C ARG A 122 -0.91 -8.07 -18.48
N MET A 123 -0.49 -8.76 -17.41
CA MET A 123 0.50 -8.24 -16.48
C MET A 123 1.89 -8.15 -17.11
N SER A 124 2.26 -9.09 -17.98
CA SER A 124 3.51 -9.00 -18.75
C SER A 124 3.53 -7.79 -19.70
N TRP A 125 2.42 -7.50 -20.36
CA TRP A 125 2.29 -6.30 -21.20
C TRP A 125 2.44 -5.02 -20.37
N LEU A 126 1.77 -4.93 -19.22
CA LEU A 126 1.92 -3.79 -18.31
C LEU A 126 3.35 -3.68 -17.77
N GLY A 127 4.04 -4.79 -17.53
CA GLY A 127 5.45 -4.79 -17.14
C GLY A 127 6.37 -4.18 -18.21
N LEU A 128 6.08 -4.39 -19.50
CA LEU A 128 6.80 -3.71 -20.58
C LEU A 128 6.57 -2.20 -20.55
N THR A 129 5.34 -1.74 -20.28
CA THR A 129 5.06 -0.29 -20.14
C THR A 129 5.77 0.33 -18.93
N GLU A 130 5.95 -0.42 -17.83
CA GLU A 130 6.78 0.00 -16.69
C GLU A 130 8.25 0.22 -17.10
N TRP A 131 8.82 -0.69 -17.89
CA TRP A 131 10.19 -0.52 -18.38
C TRP A 131 10.35 0.70 -19.32
N PHE A 132 9.35 0.97 -20.16
CA PHE A 132 9.31 2.21 -20.95
C PHE A 132 9.29 3.44 -20.06
N SER A 133 8.52 3.43 -18.98
CA SER A 133 8.48 4.53 -17.99
C SER A 133 9.86 4.81 -17.39
N CYS A 134 10.69 3.78 -17.19
CA CYS A 134 12.08 3.98 -16.74
C CYS A 134 12.92 4.79 -17.75
N ALA A 135 12.71 4.57 -19.03
CA ALA A 135 13.51 5.23 -20.08
C ALA A 135 13.14 6.72 -20.26
N ILE A 136 11.95 7.13 -19.85
CA ILE A 136 11.44 8.50 -20.04
C ILE A 136 11.49 9.38 -18.79
N ALA A 137 11.68 8.79 -17.63
CA ALA A 137 11.81 9.50 -16.36
C ALA A 137 13.25 9.97 -16.12
N ASN A 138 13.42 11.15 -15.52
CA ASN A 138 14.73 11.64 -15.08
C ASN A 138 15.24 10.88 -13.87
N LYS A 139 14.31 10.47 -12.99
CA LYS A 139 14.57 9.63 -11.82
C LYS A 139 13.51 8.55 -11.69
N THR A 140 13.95 7.37 -11.27
CA THR A 140 13.08 6.22 -11.04
C THR A 140 13.28 5.72 -9.62
N VAL A 141 12.18 5.46 -8.93
CA VAL A 141 12.16 5.06 -7.53
C VAL A 141 11.30 3.81 -7.38
N ALA A 142 11.82 2.79 -6.73
CA ALA A 142 11.05 1.62 -6.29
C ALA A 142 10.64 1.77 -4.82
N VAL A 143 9.45 1.28 -4.47
CA VAL A 143 8.98 1.33 -3.07
C VAL A 143 9.53 0.20 -2.21
N SER A 144 10.33 -0.71 -2.79
CA SER A 144 10.94 -1.83 -2.06
C SER A 144 12.15 -2.37 -2.83
N GLN A 145 13.06 -3.03 -2.13
CA GLN A 145 14.16 -3.77 -2.74
C GLN A 145 13.66 -4.89 -3.66
N ASN A 146 12.48 -5.44 -3.35
CA ASN A 146 11.87 -6.47 -4.19
C ASN A 146 11.32 -5.90 -5.49
N THR A 147 10.65 -4.75 -5.45
CA THR A 147 10.21 -4.05 -6.66
C THR A 147 11.41 -3.74 -7.55
N LEU A 148 12.53 -3.28 -6.95
CA LEU A 148 13.76 -2.96 -7.65
C LEU A 148 14.30 -4.13 -8.50
N LYS A 149 14.18 -5.39 -8.03
CA LYS A 149 14.65 -6.58 -8.77
C LYS A 149 13.98 -6.77 -10.14
N PHE A 150 12.77 -6.27 -10.30
CA PHE A 150 11.99 -6.42 -11.52
C PHE A 150 12.01 -5.18 -12.44
N ILE A 151 12.63 -4.08 -11.98
CA ILE A 151 12.70 -2.82 -12.72
C ILE A 151 14.18 -2.53 -13.04
N PRO A 152 14.70 -2.95 -14.20
CA PRO A 152 16.13 -3.08 -14.47
C PRO A 152 16.90 -1.77 -14.46
N PHE A 153 16.25 -0.62 -14.66
CA PHE A 153 16.91 0.70 -14.73
C PHE A 153 16.61 1.58 -13.51
N CYS A 154 15.88 1.04 -12.54
CA CYS A 154 15.63 1.71 -11.27
C CYS A 154 16.80 1.46 -10.31
N ARG A 155 17.25 2.50 -9.58
CA ARG A 155 18.37 2.39 -8.64
C ARG A 155 18.02 2.89 -7.25
N ASP A 156 17.05 3.79 -7.16
CA ASP A 156 16.67 4.43 -5.91
C ASP A 156 15.51 3.68 -5.26
N VAL A 157 15.55 3.56 -3.94
CA VAL A 157 14.47 2.98 -3.14
C VAL A 157 14.02 4.00 -2.12
N ILE A 158 12.73 4.38 -2.20
CA ILE A 158 12.04 5.15 -1.16
C ILE A 158 10.79 4.37 -0.81
N TRP A 159 10.72 3.90 0.42
CA TRP A 159 9.61 3.08 0.88
C TRP A 159 8.29 3.84 0.86
N ASN A 160 7.18 3.11 0.82
CA ASN A 160 5.88 3.72 1.08
C ASN A 160 5.81 4.22 2.51
N GLY A 161 5.10 5.33 2.68
CA GLY A 161 4.88 5.94 3.99
C GLY A 161 3.57 5.48 4.64
N VAL A 162 3.42 5.87 5.88
CA VAL A 162 2.18 5.81 6.65
C VAL A 162 1.80 7.23 7.07
N ASP A 163 0.52 7.57 6.95
CA ASP A 163 0.01 8.85 7.47
C ASP A 163 -0.22 8.74 8.98
N LYS A 164 0.67 9.35 9.75
CA LYS A 164 0.64 9.31 11.22
C LYS A 164 -0.45 10.19 11.83
N SER A 165 -1.09 11.05 11.06
CA SER A 165 -2.28 11.75 11.51
C SER A 165 -3.50 10.82 11.61
N ILE A 166 -3.48 9.73 10.85
CA ILE A 166 -4.54 8.71 10.78
C ILE A 166 -4.13 7.45 11.56
N PHE A 167 -2.94 6.91 11.26
CA PHE A 167 -2.42 5.67 11.86
C PHE A 167 -1.44 6.00 12.99
N PHE A 168 -1.95 6.05 14.20
CA PHE A 168 -1.20 6.32 15.44
C PHE A 168 -1.60 5.34 16.54
N PRO A 169 -0.74 5.06 17.52
CA PRO A 169 -1.02 4.08 18.55
C PRO A 169 -2.09 4.56 19.55
N SER A 170 -2.83 3.61 20.11
CA SER A 170 -3.71 3.83 21.25
C SER A 170 -3.42 2.81 22.34
N MET A 171 -3.59 3.22 23.60
CA MET A 171 -3.49 2.31 24.75
C MET A 171 -4.74 1.43 24.90
N THR A 172 -5.86 1.81 24.29
CA THR A 172 -7.11 1.07 24.43
C THR A 172 -7.23 -0.02 23.37
N LYS A 173 -7.18 -1.26 23.78
CA LYS A 173 -7.45 -2.45 22.96
C LYS A 173 -8.90 -2.90 23.14
N SER A 174 -9.38 -3.77 22.26
CA SER A 174 -10.69 -4.42 22.43
C SER A 174 -10.73 -5.28 23.70
N ASP A 175 -11.91 -5.39 24.31
CA ASP A 175 -12.11 -6.19 25.54
C ASP A 175 -11.86 -7.68 25.28
N LYS A 176 -12.11 -8.15 24.07
CA LYS A 176 -11.88 -9.53 23.65
C LYS A 176 -10.61 -9.67 22.82
N PRO A 177 -9.91 -10.81 22.92
CA PRO A 177 -8.81 -11.13 22.02
C PRO A 177 -9.25 -10.97 20.56
N SER A 178 -8.58 -10.13 19.79
CA SER A 178 -9.02 -9.79 18.44
C SER A 178 -7.89 -9.87 17.44
N ILE A 179 -8.20 -10.43 16.27
CA ILE A 179 -7.31 -10.55 15.13
C ILE A 179 -7.91 -9.75 13.99
N LEU A 180 -7.17 -8.79 13.46
CA LEU A 180 -7.57 -8.01 12.29
C LEU A 180 -6.94 -8.57 11.02
N PHE A 181 -7.73 -8.70 9.98
CA PHE A 181 -7.33 -9.02 8.61
C PHE A 181 -7.90 -7.99 7.63
N VAL A 182 -7.09 -7.51 6.69
CA VAL A 182 -7.51 -6.55 5.66
C VAL A 182 -7.38 -7.16 4.28
N GLY A 183 -8.47 -7.64 3.73
CA GLY A 183 -8.51 -8.30 2.43
C GLY A 183 -9.78 -9.11 2.22
N THR A 184 -9.91 -9.71 1.04
CA THR A 184 -10.97 -10.67 0.75
C THR A 184 -10.51 -12.10 1.01
N LEU A 185 -11.44 -12.98 1.29
CA LEU A 185 -11.15 -14.39 1.59
C LEU A 185 -10.45 -15.08 0.42
N ASP A 186 -10.95 -14.86 -0.79
CA ASP A 186 -10.51 -15.51 -2.03
C ASP A 186 -9.54 -14.63 -2.83
N SER A 187 -8.41 -14.27 -2.21
CA SER A 187 -7.38 -13.46 -2.87
C SER A 187 -5.97 -13.94 -2.50
N ARG A 188 -4.94 -13.33 -3.14
CA ARG A 188 -3.53 -13.57 -2.78
C ARG A 188 -3.22 -13.29 -1.29
N LYS A 189 -4.14 -12.61 -0.57
CA LYS A 189 -4.03 -12.33 0.86
C LYS A 189 -4.38 -13.53 1.74
N ARG A 190 -4.94 -14.59 1.14
CA ARG A 190 -5.17 -15.89 1.77
C ARG A 190 -6.04 -15.84 3.03
N GLY A 191 -7.13 -15.03 2.96
CA GLY A 191 -8.07 -14.92 4.07
C GLY A 191 -8.72 -16.23 4.48
N ARG A 192 -8.96 -17.17 3.53
CA ARG A 192 -9.48 -18.52 3.86
C ARG A 192 -8.53 -19.32 4.75
N LEU A 193 -7.22 -19.24 4.52
CA LEU A 193 -6.24 -19.86 5.41
C LEU A 193 -6.37 -19.31 6.83
N LEU A 194 -6.45 -17.99 6.97
CA LEU A 194 -6.60 -17.39 8.31
C LEU A 194 -7.91 -17.78 8.97
N LEU A 195 -9.01 -17.83 8.21
CA LEU A 195 -10.32 -18.26 8.70
C LEU A 195 -10.29 -19.70 9.22
N GLU A 196 -9.64 -20.61 8.47
CA GLU A 196 -9.47 -22.00 8.88
C GLU A 196 -8.59 -22.13 10.16
N VAL A 197 -7.49 -21.39 10.21
CA VAL A 197 -6.63 -21.31 11.39
C VAL A 197 -7.39 -20.75 12.59
N PHE A 198 -8.19 -19.70 12.38
CA PHE A 198 -9.01 -19.12 13.44
C PHE A 198 -9.98 -20.15 14.03
N GLN A 199 -10.77 -20.83 13.18
CA GLN A 199 -11.74 -21.83 13.64
C GLN A 199 -11.09 -23.03 14.34
N LYS A 200 -10.06 -23.61 13.73
CA LYS A 200 -9.49 -24.90 14.18
C LYS A 200 -8.51 -24.75 15.34
N GLN A 201 -7.83 -23.61 15.46
CA GLN A 201 -6.73 -23.46 16.42
C GLN A 201 -6.97 -22.33 17.41
N VAL A 202 -7.43 -21.15 16.95
CA VAL A 202 -7.60 -19.99 17.84
C VAL A 202 -8.85 -20.12 18.69
N GLN A 203 -10.03 -20.33 18.08
CA GLN A 203 -11.29 -20.45 18.84
C GLN A 203 -11.32 -21.64 19.80
N THR A 204 -10.59 -22.71 19.48
CA THR A 204 -10.47 -23.86 20.39
C THR A 204 -9.80 -23.49 21.72
N LYS A 205 -8.83 -22.54 21.67
CA LYS A 205 -8.10 -22.08 22.87
C LYS A 205 -8.72 -20.82 23.48
N PHE A 206 -9.31 -19.97 22.68
CA PHE A 206 -9.91 -18.69 23.05
C PHE A 206 -11.33 -18.61 22.46
N PRO A 207 -12.34 -19.24 23.08
CA PRO A 207 -13.71 -19.27 22.56
C PRO A 207 -14.34 -17.89 22.32
N GLU A 208 -13.89 -16.89 23.11
CA GLU A 208 -14.34 -15.49 23.02
C GLU A 208 -13.60 -14.67 21.97
N ALA A 209 -12.54 -15.19 21.36
CA ALA A 209 -11.72 -14.46 20.37
C ALA A 209 -12.56 -14.06 19.14
N GLU A 210 -12.19 -12.92 18.57
CA GLU A 210 -12.84 -12.35 17.40
C GLU A 210 -11.85 -12.25 16.23
N LEU A 211 -12.32 -12.61 15.01
CA LEU A 211 -11.64 -12.35 13.75
C LEU A 211 -12.36 -11.22 13.02
N TRP A 212 -11.73 -10.08 12.88
CA TRP A 212 -12.24 -8.91 12.18
C TRP A 212 -11.72 -8.88 10.76
N ILE A 213 -12.62 -8.86 9.77
CA ILE A 213 -12.28 -8.90 8.35
C ILE A 213 -12.77 -7.62 7.68
N VAL A 214 -11.84 -6.85 7.13
CA VAL A 214 -12.12 -5.61 6.38
C VAL A 214 -11.95 -5.88 4.88
N ARG A 215 -12.81 -5.27 4.05
CA ARG A 215 -12.91 -5.41 2.58
C ARG A 215 -13.53 -6.70 2.09
N GLU A 216 -14.01 -7.57 2.97
CA GLU A 216 -14.87 -8.69 2.58
C GLU A 216 -16.34 -8.25 2.69
N THR A 217 -17.18 -8.75 1.80
CA THR A 217 -18.62 -8.46 1.78
C THR A 217 -19.47 -9.68 2.05
N ASN A 218 -18.91 -10.87 1.84
CA ASN A 218 -19.60 -12.13 2.10
C ASN A 218 -19.37 -12.55 3.54
N ASP A 219 -20.44 -12.54 4.36
CA ASP A 219 -20.39 -13.04 5.71
C ASP A 219 -20.35 -14.58 5.69
N PRO A 220 -19.28 -15.22 6.20
CA PRO A 220 -19.21 -16.67 6.28
C PRO A 220 -20.14 -17.24 7.35
N ASN A 221 -20.85 -16.38 8.12
CA ASN A 221 -21.74 -16.76 9.22
C ASN A 221 -21.07 -17.70 10.24
N ILE A 222 -19.85 -17.36 10.64
CA ILE A 222 -19.03 -18.13 11.58
C ILE A 222 -19.00 -17.39 12.92
N PRO A 223 -19.27 -18.06 14.04
CA PRO A 223 -19.19 -17.45 15.36
C PRO A 223 -17.82 -16.78 15.60
N GLY A 224 -17.83 -15.57 16.15
CA GLY A 224 -16.60 -14.80 16.40
C GLY A 224 -16.01 -14.09 15.19
N VAL A 225 -16.52 -14.31 13.98
CA VAL A 225 -16.09 -13.57 12.78
C VAL A 225 -16.96 -12.32 12.60
N LYS A 226 -16.31 -11.17 12.38
CA LYS A 226 -16.98 -9.89 12.11
C LYS A 226 -16.53 -9.33 10.76
N ILE A 227 -17.48 -9.06 9.88
CA ILE A 227 -17.24 -8.50 8.55
C ILE A 227 -17.53 -7.00 8.56
N PHE A 228 -16.58 -6.18 8.15
CA PHE A 228 -16.71 -4.71 8.13
C PHE A 228 -16.90 -4.13 6.73
N GLY A 229 -16.82 -4.94 5.67
CA GLY A 229 -16.91 -4.44 4.30
C GLY A 229 -15.83 -3.41 3.96
N SER A 230 -16.19 -2.42 3.14
CA SER A 230 -15.33 -1.27 2.86
C SER A 230 -15.54 -0.20 3.92
N VAL A 231 -14.46 0.23 4.54
CA VAL A 231 -14.46 1.26 5.61
C VAL A 231 -13.63 2.48 5.19
N THR A 232 -13.83 3.61 5.87
CA THR A 232 -12.96 4.79 5.71
C THR A 232 -11.56 4.53 6.30
N ASN A 233 -10.59 5.37 5.98
CA ASN A 233 -9.23 5.23 6.52
C ASN A 233 -9.21 5.41 8.05
N GLU A 234 -10.03 6.34 8.59
CA GLU A 234 -10.17 6.60 10.02
C GLU A 234 -10.72 5.36 10.75
N HIS A 235 -11.78 4.76 10.20
CA HIS A 235 -12.36 3.55 10.78
C HIS A 235 -11.38 2.35 10.67
N LEU A 236 -10.66 2.22 9.54
CA LEU A 236 -9.61 1.21 9.41
C LEU A 236 -8.51 1.40 10.47
N ALA A 237 -8.06 2.64 10.67
CA ALA A 237 -7.07 2.96 11.69
C ALA A 237 -7.59 2.68 13.12
N GLU A 238 -8.88 2.92 13.37
CA GLU A 238 -9.52 2.56 14.64
C GLU A 238 -9.50 1.04 14.85
N LEU A 239 -9.84 0.26 13.82
CA LEU A 239 -9.78 -1.21 13.89
C LEU A 239 -8.35 -1.71 14.14
N TYR A 240 -7.34 -1.12 13.46
CA TYR A 240 -5.94 -1.42 13.78
C TYR A 240 -5.62 -1.13 15.24
N ARG A 241 -5.93 0.07 15.75
CA ARG A 241 -5.65 0.46 17.14
C ARG A 241 -6.26 -0.49 18.16
N LYS A 242 -7.50 -0.94 17.91
CA LYS A 242 -8.25 -1.82 18.81
C LYS A 242 -7.83 -3.28 18.73
N ALA A 243 -7.36 -3.73 17.60
CA ALA A 243 -6.95 -5.13 17.43
C ALA A 243 -5.73 -5.48 18.29
N TRP A 244 -5.72 -6.70 18.85
CA TRP A 244 -4.57 -7.23 19.58
C TRP A 244 -3.47 -7.66 18.61
N VAL A 245 -3.87 -8.31 17.51
CA VAL A 245 -2.96 -8.83 16.49
C VAL A 245 -3.50 -8.46 15.11
N PHE A 246 -2.62 -8.01 14.24
CA PHE A 246 -2.89 -7.94 12.80
C PHE A 246 -2.25 -9.15 12.12
N CYS A 247 -3.05 -9.92 11.39
CA CYS A 247 -2.57 -11.08 10.66
C CYS A 247 -2.85 -10.94 9.16
N LEU A 248 -1.80 -11.01 8.34
CA LEU A 248 -1.92 -10.98 6.89
C LEU A 248 -1.04 -12.07 6.25
N PRO A 249 -1.59 -13.28 6.01
CA PRO A 249 -0.84 -14.42 5.50
C PRO A 249 -0.70 -14.40 3.96
N SER A 250 -0.43 -13.25 3.37
CA SER A 250 -0.34 -13.06 1.92
C SER A 250 0.73 -13.95 1.29
N SER A 251 0.45 -14.46 0.08
CA SER A 251 1.46 -15.12 -0.76
C SER A 251 2.39 -14.14 -1.45
N TYR A 252 1.93 -12.92 -1.69
CA TYR A 252 2.70 -11.84 -2.31
C TYR A 252 2.24 -10.47 -1.82
N GLU A 253 3.19 -9.61 -1.44
CA GLU A 253 3.02 -8.17 -1.25
C GLU A 253 4.21 -7.45 -1.90
N GLY A 254 3.94 -6.40 -2.69
CA GLY A 254 4.98 -5.60 -3.33
C GLY A 254 5.84 -4.83 -2.32
N PHE A 255 5.19 -4.22 -1.32
CA PHE A 255 5.81 -3.59 -0.15
C PHE A 255 5.17 -4.06 1.16
N GLY A 256 3.84 -4.07 1.23
CA GLY A 256 3.12 -4.48 2.43
C GLY A 256 2.67 -3.31 3.31
N VAL A 257 2.04 -2.31 2.68
CA VAL A 257 1.46 -1.15 3.38
C VAL A 257 0.64 -1.54 4.61
N PRO A 258 -0.23 -2.58 4.59
CA PRO A 258 -1.00 -2.97 5.77
C PRO A 258 -0.14 -3.34 6.98
N TYR A 259 1.09 -3.83 6.77
CA TYR A 259 2.00 -4.12 7.89
C TYR A 259 2.47 -2.84 8.59
N ILE A 260 2.86 -1.80 7.80
CA ILE A 260 3.30 -0.53 8.40
C ILE A 260 2.13 0.24 9.03
N GLU A 261 0.91 0.13 8.48
CA GLU A 261 -0.31 0.70 9.09
C GLU A 261 -0.60 0.06 10.46
N ALA A 262 -0.53 -1.27 10.54
CA ALA A 262 -0.69 -2.00 11.80
C ALA A 262 0.39 -1.63 12.82
N MET A 263 1.67 -1.62 12.41
CA MET A 263 2.79 -1.23 13.27
C MET A 263 2.65 0.20 13.78
N ALA A 264 2.31 1.16 12.91
CA ALA A 264 2.11 2.56 13.27
C ALA A 264 0.92 2.75 14.23
N SER A 265 -0.09 1.91 14.12
CA SER A 265 -1.26 1.89 15.00
C SER A 265 -1.03 1.15 16.33
N GLY A 266 0.18 0.68 16.60
CA GLY A 266 0.50 -0.04 17.84
C GLY A 266 -0.12 -1.44 17.90
N THR A 267 -0.09 -2.18 16.79
CA THR A 267 -0.66 -3.53 16.70
C THR A 267 0.41 -4.53 16.27
N ALA A 268 0.52 -5.64 17.00
CA ALA A 268 1.48 -6.69 16.72
C ALA A 268 1.17 -7.37 15.38
N VAL A 269 2.18 -7.57 14.55
CA VAL A 269 2.05 -8.09 13.18
C VAL A 269 2.46 -9.55 13.10
N VAL A 270 1.59 -10.36 12.48
CA VAL A 270 1.88 -11.74 12.08
C VAL A 270 1.67 -11.89 10.58
N SER A 271 2.58 -12.56 9.91
CA SER A 271 2.51 -12.83 8.47
C SER A 271 3.10 -14.18 8.13
N THR A 272 2.84 -14.65 6.91
CA THR A 272 3.59 -15.74 6.29
C THR A 272 4.70 -15.17 5.40
N PRO A 273 5.75 -15.96 5.08
CA PRO A 273 6.86 -15.49 4.27
C PRO A 273 6.38 -15.00 2.90
N ASN A 274 6.55 -13.73 2.65
CA ASN A 274 6.42 -13.09 1.35
C ASN A 274 7.38 -11.90 1.30
N LEU A 275 7.71 -11.44 0.12
CA LEU A 275 8.77 -10.46 -0.09
C LEU A 275 8.53 -9.16 0.68
N GLY A 276 7.29 -8.64 0.67
CA GLY A 276 6.94 -7.41 1.40
C GLY A 276 7.01 -7.59 2.92
N ALA A 277 6.50 -8.71 3.44
CA ALA A 277 6.57 -9.00 4.87
C ALA A 277 8.02 -9.11 5.35
N LEU A 278 8.87 -9.84 4.63
CA LEU A 278 10.29 -9.99 4.97
C LEU A 278 11.04 -8.66 4.96
N GLU A 279 10.77 -7.80 3.98
CA GLU A 279 11.40 -6.47 3.89
C GLU A 279 10.93 -5.53 5.00
N VAL A 280 9.61 -5.40 5.20
CA VAL A 280 9.05 -4.49 6.23
C VAL A 280 9.45 -4.93 7.63
N THR A 281 9.40 -6.23 7.91
CA THR A 281 9.70 -6.77 9.23
C THR A 281 11.19 -7.04 9.48
N GLU A 282 12.08 -6.77 8.51
CA GLU A 282 13.49 -7.21 8.56
C GLU A 282 13.60 -8.70 8.93
N ASN A 283 13.02 -9.56 8.11
CA ASN A 283 13.02 -11.01 8.30
C ASN A 283 12.44 -11.46 9.65
N GLY A 284 11.40 -10.80 10.13
CA GLY A 284 10.70 -11.16 11.36
C GLY A 284 11.18 -10.45 12.63
N LYS A 285 12.13 -9.52 12.53
CA LYS A 285 12.60 -8.73 13.69
C LYS A 285 11.51 -7.79 14.23
N TYR A 286 10.76 -7.13 13.36
CA TYR A 286 9.73 -6.15 13.73
C TYR A 286 8.30 -6.69 13.66
N GLY A 287 8.14 -8.00 13.44
CA GLY A 287 6.86 -8.71 13.38
C GLY A 287 7.12 -10.21 13.30
N ARG A 288 6.10 -11.03 13.47
CA ARG A 288 6.22 -12.48 13.33
C ARG A 288 6.05 -12.88 11.87
N VAL A 289 7.06 -13.51 11.27
CA VAL A 289 6.95 -14.14 9.94
C VAL A 289 7.16 -15.63 10.12
N VAL A 290 6.10 -16.41 9.92
CA VAL A 290 6.06 -17.85 10.21
C VAL A 290 5.45 -18.64 9.06
N VAL A 291 5.84 -19.88 8.89
CA VAL A 291 5.24 -20.77 7.89
C VAL A 291 3.77 -21.09 8.25
N ASP A 292 3.00 -21.54 7.27
CA ASP A 292 1.57 -21.79 7.43
C ASP A 292 1.24 -22.71 8.62
N ALA A 293 2.05 -23.73 8.83
CA ALA A 293 1.87 -24.69 9.93
C ALA A 293 2.01 -24.03 11.33
N GLU A 294 2.74 -22.94 11.44
CA GLU A 294 3.02 -22.24 12.70
C GLU A 294 2.09 -21.01 12.89
N LEU A 295 1.27 -20.66 11.89
CA LEU A 295 0.47 -19.44 11.92
C LEU A 295 -0.47 -19.41 13.13
N GLY A 296 -1.18 -20.49 13.41
CA GLY A 296 -2.12 -20.56 14.52
C GLY A 296 -1.43 -20.55 15.88
N SER A 297 -0.34 -21.29 16.05
CA SER A 297 0.43 -21.27 17.29
C SER A 297 1.04 -19.91 17.59
N SER A 298 1.54 -19.21 16.55
CA SER A 298 2.09 -17.86 16.67
C SER A 298 1.00 -16.83 17.07
N ILE A 299 -0.18 -16.89 16.46
CA ILE A 299 -1.33 -16.05 16.86
C ILE A 299 -1.71 -16.34 18.32
N CYS A 300 -1.90 -17.62 18.68
CA CYS A 300 -2.26 -18.00 20.05
C CYS A 300 -1.24 -17.55 21.10
N GLU A 301 0.06 -17.62 20.78
CA GLU A 301 1.13 -17.11 21.66
C GLU A 301 0.93 -15.62 21.95
N LEU A 302 0.68 -14.82 20.90
CA LEU A 302 0.50 -13.38 21.04
C LEU A 302 -0.82 -13.00 21.71
N LEU A 303 -1.87 -13.80 21.59
CA LEU A 303 -3.11 -13.60 22.33
C LEU A 303 -2.95 -13.91 23.82
N LEU A 304 -2.17 -14.91 24.16
CA LEU A 304 -1.92 -15.33 25.54
C LEU A 304 -0.91 -14.44 26.26
N ASN A 305 0.16 -14.04 25.60
CA ASN A 305 1.32 -13.39 26.21
C ASN A 305 1.36 -11.88 25.86
N GLU A 306 0.95 -11.05 26.82
CA GLU A 306 0.92 -9.62 26.68
C GLU A 306 2.31 -8.99 26.51
N ASP A 307 3.31 -9.50 27.25
CA ASP A 307 4.67 -8.98 27.18
C ASP A 307 5.25 -9.18 25.77
N ARG A 308 5.13 -10.39 25.23
CA ARG A 308 5.56 -10.68 23.84
C ARG A 308 4.85 -9.80 22.82
N ARG A 309 3.55 -9.57 23.00
CA ARG A 309 2.77 -8.69 22.13
C ARG A 309 3.24 -7.25 22.26
N SER A 310 3.49 -6.77 23.47
CA SER A 310 3.98 -5.42 23.76
C SER A 310 5.37 -5.16 23.20
N ASP A 311 6.27 -6.14 23.28
CA ASP A 311 7.60 -6.08 22.68
C ASP A 311 7.52 -5.87 21.17
N LEU A 312 6.70 -6.68 20.48
CA LEU A 312 6.49 -6.52 19.03
C LEU A 312 5.86 -5.19 18.67
N VAL A 313 4.92 -4.68 19.46
CA VAL A 313 4.34 -3.34 19.28
C VAL A 313 5.42 -2.27 19.39
N THR A 314 6.25 -2.32 20.42
CA THR A 314 7.34 -1.36 20.64
C THR A 314 8.33 -1.36 19.47
N MET A 315 8.70 -2.54 19.01
CA MET A 315 9.59 -2.72 17.86
C MET A 315 8.95 -2.21 16.56
N GLY A 316 7.67 -2.53 16.33
CA GLY A 316 6.91 -2.06 15.17
C GLY A 316 6.77 -0.55 15.12
N LEU A 317 6.48 0.09 16.25
CA LEU A 317 6.45 1.56 16.37
C LEU A 317 7.82 2.19 16.07
N ALA A 318 8.91 1.59 16.56
CA ALA A 318 10.26 2.05 16.26
C ALA A 318 10.56 1.93 14.74
N ARG A 319 10.13 0.83 14.10
CA ARG A 319 10.30 0.61 12.66
C ARG A 319 9.62 1.69 11.81
N THR A 320 8.41 2.10 12.20
CA THR A 320 7.62 3.07 11.43
C THR A 320 7.97 4.53 11.70
N ARG A 321 8.89 4.84 12.62
CA ARG A 321 9.27 6.24 12.94
C ARG A 321 9.74 7.03 11.72
N THR A 322 10.50 6.40 10.82
CA THR A 322 11.07 7.03 9.63
C THR A 322 10.16 6.94 8.40
N LEU A 323 9.06 6.18 8.49
CA LEU A 323 8.13 5.93 7.38
C LEU A 323 6.97 6.93 7.35
N ASP A 324 7.17 8.14 7.86
CA ASP A 324 6.23 9.24 7.77
C ASP A 324 6.33 9.89 6.40
N TRP A 325 5.20 10.14 5.76
CA TRP A 325 5.16 10.79 4.45
C TRP A 325 5.82 12.17 4.45
N ASP A 326 5.72 12.94 5.53
CA ASP A 326 6.34 14.28 5.64
C ASP A 326 7.88 14.20 5.68
N ASN A 327 8.45 13.05 6.07
CA ASN A 327 9.88 12.79 5.97
C ASN A 327 10.28 12.20 4.62
N LEU A 328 9.45 11.33 4.05
CA LEU A 328 9.74 10.68 2.77
C LEU A 328 9.66 11.66 1.60
N VAL A 329 8.74 12.62 1.64
CA VAL A 329 8.61 13.66 0.61
C VAL A 329 9.89 14.49 0.45
N LYS A 330 10.66 14.71 1.52
CA LYS A 330 11.94 15.40 1.47
C LYS A 330 12.98 14.67 0.62
N GLN A 331 12.94 13.32 0.63
CA GLN A 331 13.82 12.50 -0.20
C GLN A 331 13.49 12.66 -1.70
N TYR A 332 12.21 12.75 -2.04
CA TYR A 332 11.78 13.01 -3.43
C TYR A 332 12.16 14.42 -3.88
N ILE A 333 11.99 15.43 -3.01
CA ILE A 333 12.36 16.83 -3.30
C ILE A 333 13.86 16.95 -3.53
N ALA A 334 14.68 16.27 -2.72
CA ALA A 334 16.15 16.27 -2.86
C ALA A 334 16.66 15.64 -4.17
N MET A 335 15.81 14.91 -4.91
CA MET A 335 16.15 14.37 -6.24
C MET A 335 16.02 15.43 -7.34
N VAL A 336 15.27 16.51 -7.10
CA VAL A 336 15.02 17.58 -8.08
C VAL A 336 16.23 18.49 -8.12
N PRO A 337 16.85 18.74 -9.29
CA PRO A 337 18.00 19.66 -9.40
C PRO A 337 17.64 21.09 -8.97
N GLU A 338 18.58 21.79 -8.34
CA GLU A 338 18.37 23.18 -7.86
C GLU A 338 17.98 24.17 -8.96
N CYS A 339 18.37 23.91 -10.20
CA CYS A 339 17.97 24.73 -11.34
C CYS A 339 16.46 24.61 -11.70
N ASN A 340 15.73 23.70 -11.08
CA ASN A 340 14.28 23.51 -11.22
C ASN A 340 13.53 23.86 -9.91
N LEU A 341 14.24 24.33 -8.89
CA LEU A 341 13.70 24.88 -7.65
C LEU A 341 13.62 26.41 -7.74
#